data_d6dcfc650eb5c256390c30a420bbf74c
#
_entry.id   d6dcfc650eb5c256390c30a420bbf74c
#
_cell.length_a   1.000
_cell.length_b   1.000
_cell.length_c   1.000
_cell.angle_alpha   90.00
_cell.angle_beta   90.00
_cell.angle_gamma   90.00
#
_symmetry.space_group_name_H-M   'P 1'
#
loop_
_entity.id
_entity.type
_entity.pdbx_description
1 polymer ?
#
loop_
_entity_poly.entity_id
_entity_poly.type
_entity_poly.pdbx_seq_one_letter_code
_entity_poly.pdbx_strand_id
1 'polypeptide(L)'
;VNGFPGRTDPFSPFAGGPDIVPTKDGKWVMFAEPYPALRQHALELLKPRGGTYQALADAVKEWNGEELEAAAERAGVPMPLARNIKDVLKMDAFTKNLGPMPLVSVEKVGESDPIPFTPNPTTPLDGIRLLSSSHVIAAPSIGRAMALHGADSLNVWRPTDVEHSLWHYTSHVGVRSTVLELKSKEGRAKFGELLSQADVLVTNRRTGWRQRFNIAPDDVLKERPGLIDTQITWAGESGQWSSRVGFDITATFALGLDNIEGSDEKPVHPSIFVACDYAAGWLATCGILSALLRRAKEGGSYRVRVSLVRTALWLAELGIFDRDYVTKTAGSDDEHHYPDPDTFTVDTPMGHYKGVTEMIEMSKTPGEYKYPLTPFGSWQPSWL
;
A
#
# COMPACT_ATOMS: atom_id res chain seq x y z
N VAL A 1 4.52 -20.71 5.22
CA VAL A 1 3.82 -21.46 6.25
C VAL A 1 4.00 -22.95 5.96
N ASN A 2 4.41 -23.75 6.95
CA ASN A 2 4.65 -25.19 6.82
C ASN A 2 5.57 -25.56 5.63
N GLY A 3 6.58 -24.74 5.33
CA GLY A 3 7.48 -24.91 4.20
C GLY A 3 6.94 -24.44 2.84
N PHE A 4 5.68 -24.01 2.76
CA PHE A 4 5.10 -23.47 1.53
C PHE A 4 5.22 -21.92 1.52
N PRO A 5 5.73 -21.35 0.43
CA PRO A 5 5.79 -19.89 0.28
C PRO A 5 4.37 -19.30 0.14
N GLY A 6 4.20 -18.05 0.55
CA GLY A 6 3.03 -17.26 0.16
C GLY A 6 2.98 -17.11 -1.37
N ARG A 7 1.78 -17.07 -1.93
CA ARG A 7 1.57 -16.95 -3.38
C ARG A 7 0.59 -15.82 -3.68
N THR A 8 0.81 -15.14 -4.78
CA THR A 8 -0.23 -14.44 -5.50
C THR A 8 -0.91 -15.50 -6.36
N ASP A 9 -2.10 -15.92 -5.98
CA ASP A 9 -2.81 -16.88 -6.81
C ASP A 9 -3.09 -16.23 -8.17
N PRO A 10 -2.79 -16.92 -9.27
CA PRO A 10 -3.16 -16.46 -10.59
C PRO A 10 -4.69 -16.62 -10.73
N PHE A 11 -5.43 -15.68 -10.17
CA PHE A 11 -6.90 -15.62 -10.35
C PHE A 11 -7.27 -15.29 -11.80
N SER A 12 -6.28 -14.97 -12.62
CA SER A 12 -6.50 -14.57 -13.99
C SER A 12 -6.36 -15.75 -14.94
N PRO A 13 -7.33 -16.00 -15.82
CA PRO A 13 -7.12 -16.83 -17.01
C PRO A 13 -6.06 -16.23 -17.94
N PHE A 14 -5.66 -14.99 -17.71
CA PHE A 14 -4.59 -14.26 -18.39
C PHE A 14 -3.24 -14.37 -17.68
N ALA A 15 -3.17 -15.07 -16.55
CA ALA A 15 -1.91 -15.36 -15.85
C ALA A 15 -0.99 -16.16 -16.79
N GLY A 16 0.26 -15.72 -16.89
CA GLY A 16 1.29 -16.40 -17.68
C GLY A 16 1.76 -15.66 -18.92
N GLY A 17 1.23 -14.45 -19.18
CA GLY A 17 1.80 -13.52 -20.17
C GLY A 17 2.42 -12.29 -19.51
N PRO A 18 3.20 -11.51 -20.25
CA PRO A 18 3.72 -10.22 -19.76
C PRO A 18 2.57 -9.26 -19.46
N ASP A 19 2.66 -8.58 -18.34
CA ASP A 19 1.69 -7.56 -17.91
C ASP A 19 1.90 -6.20 -18.63
N ILE A 20 3.02 -6.03 -19.33
CA ILE A 20 3.33 -4.87 -20.18
C ILE A 20 3.06 -5.22 -21.64
N VAL A 21 2.19 -4.49 -22.31
CA VAL A 21 1.64 -4.83 -23.64
C VAL A 21 1.68 -3.61 -24.55
N PRO A 22 2.03 -3.80 -25.86
CA PRO A 22 2.02 -2.70 -26.83
C PRO A 22 0.61 -2.35 -27.28
N THR A 23 0.37 -1.06 -27.49
CA THR A 23 -0.86 -0.49 -28.06
C THR A 23 -0.74 -0.34 -29.58
N LYS A 24 -1.85 0.06 -30.24
CA LYS A 24 -1.93 0.27 -31.68
C LYS A 24 -0.90 1.28 -32.20
N ASP A 25 -0.65 2.34 -31.47
CA ASP A 25 0.30 3.42 -31.81
C ASP A 25 1.73 3.16 -31.32
N GLY A 26 2.04 1.90 -30.93
CA GLY A 26 3.38 1.47 -30.53
C GLY A 26 3.82 1.95 -29.14
N LYS A 27 2.92 2.55 -28.35
CA LYS A 27 3.16 2.82 -26.94
C LYS A 27 2.94 1.56 -26.12
N TRP A 28 3.21 1.63 -24.82
CA TRP A 28 3.08 0.49 -23.91
C TRP A 28 2.15 0.83 -22.76
N VAL A 29 1.29 -0.11 -22.39
CA VAL A 29 0.46 -0.05 -21.21
C VAL A 29 0.74 -1.24 -20.31
N MET A 30 0.48 -1.08 -19.03
CA MET A 30 0.63 -2.13 -18.05
C MET A 30 -0.74 -2.56 -17.52
N PHE A 31 -0.93 -3.87 -17.32
CA PHE A 31 -2.07 -4.43 -16.61
C PHE A 31 -1.74 -4.67 -15.15
N ALA A 32 -2.60 -4.22 -14.24
CA ALA A 32 -2.51 -4.58 -12.84
C ALA A 32 -3.90 -4.90 -12.28
N GLU A 33 -4.32 -6.13 -12.46
CA GLU A 33 -5.65 -6.61 -12.04
C GLU A 33 -5.56 -7.77 -11.03
N PRO A 34 -4.88 -7.60 -9.91
CA PRO A 34 -4.69 -8.69 -8.94
C PRO A 34 -6.00 -9.13 -8.26
N TYR A 35 -7.07 -8.34 -8.38
CA TYR A 35 -8.35 -8.60 -7.74
C TYR A 35 -9.49 -8.87 -8.74
N PRO A 36 -10.44 -9.78 -8.42
CA PRO A 36 -11.52 -10.16 -9.33
C PRO A 36 -12.33 -8.97 -9.88
N ALA A 37 -12.63 -7.96 -9.05
CA ALA A 37 -13.39 -6.79 -9.49
C ALA A 37 -12.64 -5.93 -10.52
N LEU A 38 -11.31 -5.80 -10.38
CA LEU A 38 -10.50 -5.05 -11.35
C LEU A 38 -10.46 -5.77 -12.70
N ARG A 39 -10.30 -7.09 -12.64
CA ARG A 39 -10.34 -7.95 -13.83
C ARG A 39 -11.67 -7.84 -14.56
N GLN A 40 -12.78 -7.88 -13.83
CA GLN A 40 -14.10 -7.72 -14.41
C GLN A 40 -14.22 -6.39 -15.18
N HIS A 41 -13.77 -5.29 -14.59
CA HIS A 41 -13.76 -3.98 -15.25
C HIS A 41 -12.84 -3.97 -16.48
N ALA A 42 -11.68 -4.61 -16.42
CA ALA A 42 -10.76 -4.70 -17.57
C ALA A 42 -11.38 -5.50 -18.74
N LEU A 43 -12.07 -6.61 -18.44
CA LEU A 43 -12.78 -7.41 -19.44
C LEU A 43 -13.95 -6.65 -20.06
N GLU A 44 -14.70 -5.90 -19.27
CA GLU A 44 -15.81 -5.05 -19.75
C GLU A 44 -15.31 -3.91 -20.64
N LEU A 45 -14.14 -3.33 -20.33
CA LEU A 45 -13.50 -2.28 -21.12
C LEU A 45 -12.97 -2.82 -22.45
N LEU A 46 -12.17 -3.88 -22.39
CA LEU A 46 -11.39 -4.36 -23.53
C LEU A 46 -12.17 -5.33 -24.44
N LYS A 47 -13.15 -6.06 -23.88
CA LYS A 47 -14.00 -7.04 -24.60
C LYS A 47 -13.17 -8.01 -25.47
N PRO A 48 -12.16 -8.70 -24.90
CA PRO A 48 -11.31 -9.58 -25.67
C PRO A 48 -12.11 -10.71 -26.31
N ARG A 49 -11.67 -11.17 -27.47
CA ARG A 49 -12.31 -12.28 -28.20
C ARG A 49 -11.86 -13.65 -27.70
N GLY A 50 -12.00 -13.87 -26.40
CA GLY A 50 -11.62 -15.14 -25.73
C GLY A 50 -11.07 -14.91 -24.34
N GLY A 51 -10.79 -16.02 -23.61
CA GLY A 51 -10.30 -16.02 -22.23
C GLY A 51 -8.79 -16.26 -22.11
N THR A 52 -8.00 -15.93 -23.10
CA THR A 52 -6.55 -16.11 -23.06
C THR A 52 -5.81 -14.78 -22.94
N TYR A 53 -4.59 -14.82 -22.43
CA TYR A 53 -3.70 -13.67 -22.43
C TYR A 53 -3.56 -13.05 -23.84
N GLN A 54 -3.39 -13.87 -24.88
CA GLN A 54 -3.24 -13.39 -26.26
C GLN A 54 -4.47 -12.59 -26.71
N ALA A 55 -5.68 -13.05 -26.38
CA ALA A 55 -6.91 -12.33 -26.72
C ALA A 55 -7.00 -10.96 -26.03
N LEU A 56 -6.48 -10.86 -24.80
CA LEU A 56 -6.38 -9.61 -24.07
C LEU A 56 -5.36 -8.66 -24.72
N ALA A 57 -4.16 -9.15 -25.01
CA ALA A 57 -3.11 -8.39 -25.67
C ALA A 57 -3.54 -7.90 -27.06
N ASP A 58 -4.27 -8.73 -27.81
CA ASP A 58 -4.82 -8.33 -29.11
C ASP A 58 -5.91 -7.26 -28.98
N ALA A 59 -6.74 -7.32 -27.93
CA ALA A 59 -7.73 -6.27 -27.65
C ALA A 59 -7.07 -4.93 -27.32
N VAL A 60 -5.93 -4.92 -26.64
CA VAL A 60 -5.16 -3.69 -26.36
C VAL A 60 -4.62 -3.06 -27.65
N LYS A 61 -4.18 -3.86 -28.60
CA LYS A 61 -3.66 -3.39 -29.91
C LYS A 61 -4.69 -2.69 -30.78
N GLU A 62 -5.98 -2.76 -30.44
CA GLU A 62 -7.02 -1.99 -31.11
C GLU A 62 -7.09 -0.53 -30.63
N TRP A 63 -6.42 -0.19 -29.51
CA TRP A 63 -6.48 1.11 -28.86
C TRP A 63 -5.18 1.90 -29.04
N ASN A 64 -5.30 3.22 -29.21
CA ASN A 64 -4.17 4.13 -28.98
C ASN A 64 -3.92 4.27 -27.47
N GLY A 65 -2.66 4.43 -27.07
CA GLY A 65 -2.26 4.38 -25.66
C GLY A 65 -2.96 5.40 -24.76
N GLU A 66 -3.03 6.67 -25.18
CA GLU A 66 -3.68 7.72 -24.39
C GLU A 66 -5.21 7.56 -24.28
N GLU A 67 -5.83 7.08 -25.37
CA GLU A 67 -7.27 6.78 -25.38
C GLU A 67 -7.59 5.63 -24.43
N LEU A 68 -6.75 4.59 -24.43
CA LEU A 68 -6.90 3.44 -23.56
C LEU A 68 -6.69 3.82 -22.08
N GLU A 69 -5.61 4.56 -21.76
CA GLU A 69 -5.37 5.02 -20.38
C GLU A 69 -6.54 5.86 -19.85
N ALA A 70 -7.05 6.80 -20.64
CA ALA A 70 -8.20 7.61 -20.26
C ALA A 70 -9.49 6.78 -20.10
N ALA A 71 -9.71 5.78 -20.94
CA ALA A 71 -10.86 4.88 -20.82
C ALA A 71 -10.71 3.96 -19.58
N ALA A 72 -9.51 3.44 -19.31
CA ALA A 72 -9.21 2.64 -18.13
C ALA A 72 -9.42 3.43 -16.83
N GLU A 73 -8.98 4.70 -16.78
CA GLU A 73 -9.23 5.58 -15.63
C GLU A 73 -10.73 5.71 -15.34
N ARG A 74 -11.54 5.99 -16.36
CA ARG A 74 -13.01 6.07 -16.21
C ARG A 74 -13.65 4.76 -15.77
N ALA A 75 -13.11 3.64 -16.23
CA ALA A 75 -13.57 2.29 -15.87
C ALA A 75 -13.05 1.82 -14.50
N GLY A 76 -12.14 2.57 -13.85
CA GLY A 76 -11.51 2.19 -12.59
C GLY A 76 -10.55 0.99 -12.74
N VAL A 77 -9.90 0.87 -13.88
CA VAL A 77 -8.89 -0.14 -14.20
C VAL A 77 -7.50 0.47 -14.07
N PRO A 78 -6.58 -0.12 -13.29
CA PRO A 78 -5.20 0.35 -13.17
C PRO A 78 -4.38 -0.06 -14.41
N MET A 79 -4.39 0.81 -15.41
CA MET A 79 -3.74 0.57 -16.71
C MET A 79 -2.99 1.84 -17.16
N PRO A 80 -1.88 2.18 -16.49
CA PRO A 80 -1.09 3.34 -16.86
C PRO A 80 -0.39 3.15 -18.21
N LEU A 81 -0.14 4.26 -18.89
CA LEU A 81 0.67 4.35 -20.11
C LEU A 81 2.14 4.59 -19.73
N ALA A 82 3.04 3.86 -20.36
CA ALA A 82 4.49 4.07 -20.24
C ALA A 82 4.88 5.45 -20.79
N ARG A 83 5.72 6.16 -20.06
CA ARG A 83 6.24 7.48 -20.45
C ARG A 83 7.69 7.60 -20.04
N ASN A 84 8.44 8.41 -20.77
CA ASN A 84 9.75 8.82 -20.28
C ASN A 84 9.59 9.72 -19.04
N ILE A 85 10.38 9.50 -18.01
CA ILE A 85 10.31 10.28 -16.77
C ILE A 85 10.45 11.79 -17.01
N LYS A 86 11.30 12.21 -17.98
CA LYS A 86 11.48 13.62 -18.33
C LYS A 86 10.19 14.27 -18.85
N ASP A 87 9.32 13.50 -19.48
CA ASP A 87 8.03 13.99 -19.96
C ASP A 87 6.98 13.99 -18.86
N VAL A 88 6.98 12.98 -17.98
CA VAL A 88 6.13 12.97 -16.77
C VAL A 88 6.39 14.20 -15.91
N LEU A 89 7.66 14.58 -15.69
CA LEU A 89 8.05 15.74 -14.90
C LEU A 89 7.54 17.09 -15.47
N LYS A 90 7.14 17.14 -16.74
CA LYS A 90 6.55 18.35 -17.39
C LYS A 90 5.02 18.34 -17.37
N MET A 91 4.38 17.22 -17.06
CA MET A 91 2.92 17.12 -17.07
C MET A 91 2.29 17.96 -15.95
N ASP A 92 1.11 18.49 -16.20
CA ASP A 92 0.33 19.22 -15.19
C ASP A 92 0.06 18.39 -13.93
N ALA A 93 -0.18 17.11 -14.09
CA ALA A 93 -0.34 16.15 -12.97
C ALA A 93 0.88 16.16 -12.04
N PHE A 94 2.08 16.29 -12.60
CA PHE A 94 3.31 16.41 -11.80
C PHE A 94 3.53 17.83 -11.30
N THR A 95 3.62 18.82 -12.18
CA THR A 95 4.04 20.18 -11.84
C THR A 95 3.10 20.89 -10.87
N LYS A 96 1.79 20.60 -10.96
CA LYS A 96 0.77 21.24 -10.13
C LYS A 96 0.37 20.41 -8.88
N ASN A 97 0.66 19.12 -8.86
CA ASN A 97 0.18 18.23 -7.79
C ASN A 97 1.29 17.40 -7.13
N LEU A 98 1.92 16.49 -7.86
CA LEU A 98 2.88 15.54 -7.29
C LEU A 98 4.21 16.16 -6.90
N GLY A 99 4.75 17.08 -7.73
CA GLY A 99 6.02 17.75 -7.47
C GLY A 99 6.00 18.60 -6.18
N PRO A 100 4.99 19.44 -5.96
CA PRO A 100 4.84 20.20 -4.71
C PRO A 100 4.46 19.37 -3.49
N MET A 101 3.99 18.13 -3.68
CA MET A 101 3.54 17.28 -2.59
C MET A 101 4.71 16.86 -1.69
N PRO A 102 4.61 17.02 -0.35
CA PRO A 102 5.62 16.51 0.55
C PRO A 102 5.67 14.97 0.50
N LEU A 103 6.85 14.40 0.73
CA LEU A 103 7.02 12.95 0.80
C LEU A 103 6.14 12.34 1.91
N VAL A 104 6.11 12.99 3.07
CA VAL A 104 5.20 12.69 4.18
C VAL A 104 4.58 14.01 4.65
N SER A 105 3.25 14.10 4.64
CA SER A 105 2.53 15.21 5.24
C SER A 105 2.08 14.84 6.65
N VAL A 106 2.38 15.70 7.63
CA VAL A 106 1.88 15.57 9.01
C VAL A 106 1.29 16.92 9.42
N GLU A 107 -0.02 17.02 9.40
CA GLU A 107 -0.76 18.24 9.63
C GLU A 107 -1.62 18.16 10.90
N LYS A 108 -1.56 19.17 11.78
CA LYS A 108 -2.51 19.31 12.88
C LYS A 108 -3.83 19.85 12.33
N VAL A 109 -4.91 19.12 12.51
CA VAL A 109 -6.22 19.42 11.88
C VAL A 109 -7.36 19.57 12.87
N GLY A 110 -7.09 19.49 14.15
CA GLY A 110 -8.08 19.67 15.22
C GLY A 110 -7.42 19.82 16.57
N GLU A 111 -8.18 20.30 17.54
CA GLU A 111 -7.72 20.48 18.90
C GLU A 111 -8.17 19.30 19.78
N SER A 112 -7.34 18.92 20.72
CA SER A 112 -7.63 18.05 21.86
C SER A 112 -6.66 18.33 22.99
N ASP A 113 -6.99 17.87 24.20
CA ASP A 113 -6.00 17.84 25.25
C ASP A 113 -4.84 16.90 24.91
N PRO A 114 -3.65 17.12 25.47
CA PRO A 114 -2.53 16.20 25.34
C PRO A 114 -2.91 14.79 25.82
N ILE A 115 -2.54 13.79 25.00
CA ILE A 115 -2.75 12.37 25.33
C ILE A 115 -1.35 11.75 25.53
N PRO A 116 -0.90 11.60 26.80
CA PRO A 116 0.44 11.06 27.06
C PRO A 116 0.54 9.59 26.72
N PHE A 117 1.75 9.11 26.51
CA PHE A 117 2.02 7.67 26.40
C PHE A 117 1.80 6.97 27.73
N THR A 118 1.58 5.66 27.68
CA THR A 118 1.45 4.80 28.87
C THR A 118 2.65 4.98 29.80
N PRO A 119 2.43 5.25 31.09
CA PRO A 119 3.52 5.34 32.06
C PRO A 119 4.25 4.00 32.24
N ASN A 120 5.57 4.02 32.30
CA ASN A 120 6.44 2.83 32.44
C ASN A 120 6.10 1.71 31.44
N PRO A 121 6.15 1.99 30.14
CA PRO A 121 5.75 1.04 29.11
C PRO A 121 6.76 -0.11 29.05
N THR A 122 6.30 -1.32 28.70
CA THR A 122 7.17 -2.48 28.42
C THR A 122 7.69 -2.45 26.98
N THR A 123 6.94 -1.84 26.08
CA THR A 123 7.30 -1.60 24.68
C THR A 123 7.00 -0.16 24.29
N PRO A 124 7.66 0.40 23.26
CA PRO A 124 7.52 1.81 22.90
C PRO A 124 6.09 2.27 22.60
N LEU A 125 5.21 1.37 22.16
CA LEU A 125 3.82 1.67 21.76
C LEU A 125 2.77 0.99 22.64
N ASP A 126 3.14 0.61 23.86
CA ASP A 126 2.18 0.09 24.85
C ASP A 126 0.96 1.01 24.98
N GLY A 127 -0.24 0.43 24.88
CA GLY A 127 -1.51 1.14 25.00
C GLY A 127 -1.96 1.89 23.75
N ILE A 128 -1.15 1.94 22.70
CA ILE A 128 -1.53 2.54 21.40
C ILE A 128 -2.41 1.55 20.63
N ARG A 129 -3.59 2.02 20.19
CA ARG A 129 -4.57 1.28 19.41
C ARG A 129 -4.63 1.78 17.97
N LEU A 130 -4.27 0.91 17.02
CA LEU A 130 -4.32 1.17 15.58
C LEU A 130 -5.48 0.41 14.96
N LEU A 131 -6.50 1.14 14.51
CA LEU A 131 -7.60 0.61 13.71
C LEU A 131 -7.25 0.79 12.23
N SER A 132 -7.39 -0.25 11.43
CA SER A 132 -7.17 -0.14 9.99
C SER A 132 -8.30 -0.77 9.18
N SER A 133 -8.52 -0.26 7.98
CA SER A 133 -9.24 -0.93 6.90
C SER A 133 -8.37 -0.86 5.67
N SER A 134 -7.43 -1.77 5.59
CA SER A 134 -6.33 -1.76 4.64
C SER A 134 -6.14 -3.13 3.98
N HIS A 135 -5.46 -3.14 2.82
CA HIS A 135 -5.15 -4.36 2.08
C HIS A 135 -3.86 -4.18 1.26
N VAL A 136 -3.37 -5.27 0.66
CA VAL A 136 -2.11 -5.36 -0.09
C VAL A 136 -0.91 -5.22 0.84
N ILE A 137 -0.08 -4.17 0.69
CA ILE A 137 1.21 -4.06 1.38
C ILE A 137 1.34 -2.74 2.12
N ALA A 138 1.21 -1.60 1.44
CA ALA A 138 1.62 -0.30 1.96
C ALA A 138 0.98 0.06 3.31
N ALA A 139 -0.33 0.05 3.42
CA ALA A 139 -1.01 0.38 4.67
C ALA A 139 -0.97 -0.75 5.71
N PRO A 140 -1.08 -2.05 5.35
CA PRO A 140 -0.84 -3.13 6.30
C PRO A 140 0.55 -3.12 6.93
N SER A 141 1.59 -2.72 6.19
CA SER A 141 2.96 -2.59 6.72
C SER A 141 3.07 -1.59 7.88
N ILE A 142 2.20 -0.57 7.92
CA ILE A 142 2.10 0.32 9.09
C ILE A 142 1.65 -0.46 10.32
N GLY A 143 0.57 -1.25 10.18
CA GLY A 143 0.05 -2.10 11.25
C GLY A 143 1.12 -3.09 11.73
N ARG A 144 1.86 -3.71 10.81
CA ARG A 144 2.97 -4.61 11.09
C ARG A 144 4.09 -3.91 11.90
N ALA A 145 4.55 -2.75 11.43
CA ALA A 145 5.63 -1.99 12.09
C ALA A 145 5.21 -1.53 13.50
N MET A 146 3.97 -1.07 13.66
CA MET A 146 3.47 -0.64 14.96
C MET A 146 3.23 -1.82 15.92
N ALA A 147 2.72 -2.95 15.43
CA ALA A 147 2.53 -4.16 16.22
C ALA A 147 3.87 -4.74 16.72
N LEU A 148 4.94 -4.67 15.93
CA LEU A 148 6.29 -5.08 16.31
C LEU A 148 6.76 -4.39 17.60
N HIS A 149 6.35 -3.13 17.78
CA HIS A 149 6.73 -2.29 18.92
C HIS A 149 5.62 -2.15 19.98
N GLY A 150 4.62 -3.04 19.97
CA GLY A 150 3.66 -3.22 21.06
C GLY A 150 2.29 -2.57 20.87
N ALA A 151 2.02 -1.90 19.74
CA ALA A 151 0.68 -1.40 19.49
C ALA A 151 -0.34 -2.53 19.27
N ASP A 152 -1.57 -2.35 19.74
CA ASP A 152 -2.69 -3.22 19.40
C ASP A 152 -3.23 -2.84 18.03
N SER A 153 -2.77 -3.57 16.99
CA SER A 153 -3.15 -3.33 15.59
C SER A 153 -4.27 -4.25 15.16
N LEU A 154 -5.43 -3.67 14.80
CA LEU A 154 -6.63 -4.40 14.34
C LEU A 154 -7.06 -3.95 12.95
N ASN A 155 -7.04 -4.87 11.98
CA ASN A 155 -7.55 -4.62 10.62
C ASN A 155 -8.99 -5.11 10.46
N VAL A 156 -9.83 -4.24 9.89
CA VAL A 156 -11.23 -4.55 9.59
C VAL A 156 -11.39 -4.87 8.10
N TRP A 157 -11.76 -6.12 7.82
CA TRP A 157 -12.11 -6.61 6.50
C TRP A 157 -13.62 -6.51 6.26
N ARG A 158 -14.01 -6.37 5.00
CA ARG A 158 -15.40 -6.58 4.58
C ARG A 158 -15.60 -8.05 4.23
N PRO A 159 -16.82 -8.60 4.30
CA PRO A 159 -17.10 -9.99 3.90
C PRO A 159 -16.72 -10.33 2.46
N THR A 160 -16.63 -9.31 1.60
CA THR A 160 -16.28 -9.45 0.17
C THR A 160 -14.82 -9.15 -0.14
N ASP A 161 -14.01 -8.82 0.87
CA ASP A 161 -12.59 -8.58 0.66
C ASP A 161 -11.86 -9.91 0.44
N VAL A 162 -10.91 -9.88 -0.47
CA VAL A 162 -10.00 -10.97 -0.79
C VAL A 162 -8.59 -10.48 -0.56
N GLU A 163 -7.74 -11.30 0.03
CA GLU A 163 -6.32 -11.01 0.17
C GLU A 163 -5.49 -12.21 -0.31
N HIS A 164 -4.37 -11.91 -0.97
CA HIS A 164 -3.44 -12.93 -1.41
C HIS A 164 -2.59 -13.45 -0.26
N SER A 165 -2.33 -14.76 -0.23
CA SER A 165 -1.56 -15.38 0.85
C SER A 165 -0.14 -14.80 0.97
N LEU A 166 0.50 -14.43 -0.14
CA LEU A 166 1.81 -13.76 -0.13
C LEU A 166 1.77 -12.48 0.72
N TRP A 167 0.80 -11.60 0.47
CA TRP A 167 0.69 -10.34 1.20
C TRP A 167 0.21 -10.53 2.63
N HIS A 168 -0.69 -11.50 2.85
CA HIS A 168 -1.11 -11.84 4.20
C HIS A 168 0.07 -12.34 5.06
N TYR A 169 0.95 -13.17 4.50
CA TYR A 169 2.08 -13.74 5.22
C TYR A 169 3.28 -12.79 5.33
N THR A 170 3.25 -11.64 4.71
CA THR A 170 4.33 -10.64 4.76
C THR A 170 3.88 -9.34 5.42
N SER A 171 2.95 -8.61 4.85
CA SER A 171 2.58 -7.28 5.31
C SER A 171 1.58 -7.24 6.48
N HIS A 172 0.87 -8.35 6.76
CA HIS A 172 -0.10 -8.42 7.86
C HIS A 172 0.44 -9.12 9.12
N VAL A 173 1.73 -9.39 9.20
CA VAL A 173 2.37 -10.03 10.37
C VAL A 173 2.18 -9.14 11.61
N GLY A 174 1.79 -9.74 12.72
CA GLY A 174 1.50 -9.03 13.97
C GLY A 174 0.15 -8.33 14.03
N VAL A 175 -0.59 -8.25 12.92
CA VAL A 175 -1.87 -7.54 12.83
C VAL A 175 -3.03 -8.50 13.06
N ARG A 176 -3.84 -8.23 14.08
CA ARG A 176 -5.12 -8.91 14.30
C ARG A 176 -6.12 -8.49 13.23
N SER A 177 -7.05 -9.36 12.86
CA SER A 177 -8.07 -8.98 11.88
C SER A 177 -9.45 -9.52 12.20
N THR A 178 -10.47 -8.71 11.89
CA THR A 178 -11.89 -9.04 12.05
C THR A 178 -12.66 -8.73 10.77
N VAL A 179 -13.86 -9.26 10.64
CA VAL A 179 -14.75 -8.99 9.50
C VAL A 179 -15.97 -8.21 9.98
N LEU A 180 -16.24 -7.06 9.34
CA LEU A 180 -17.44 -6.26 9.60
C LEU A 180 -18.16 -5.92 8.28
N GLU A 181 -19.49 -6.14 8.22
CA GLU A 181 -20.32 -5.68 7.10
C GLU A 181 -20.65 -4.19 7.28
N LEU A 182 -19.79 -3.32 6.74
CA LEU A 182 -19.94 -1.86 6.87
C LEU A 182 -21.17 -1.29 6.14
N LYS A 183 -21.86 -2.07 5.31
CA LYS A 183 -23.15 -1.67 4.73
C LYS A 183 -24.29 -1.82 5.74
N SER A 184 -24.17 -2.70 6.71
CA SER A 184 -25.16 -2.87 7.77
C SER A 184 -25.04 -1.77 8.84
N LYS A 185 -26.14 -1.52 9.56
CA LYS A 185 -26.16 -0.57 10.68
C LYS A 185 -25.29 -1.07 11.84
N GLU A 186 -25.35 -2.36 12.10
CA GLU A 186 -24.62 -3.06 13.17
C GLU A 186 -23.12 -3.01 12.92
N GLY A 187 -22.68 -3.31 11.69
CA GLY A 187 -21.27 -3.27 11.31
C GLY A 187 -20.68 -1.87 11.41
N ARG A 188 -21.43 -0.83 11.00
CA ARG A 188 -20.99 0.58 11.17
C ARG A 188 -20.95 0.99 12.64
N ALA A 189 -21.95 0.60 13.44
CA ALA A 189 -21.95 0.90 14.87
C ALA A 189 -20.73 0.27 15.56
N LYS A 190 -20.42 -0.98 15.22
CA LYS A 190 -19.25 -1.68 15.79
C LYS A 190 -17.92 -1.06 15.33
N PHE A 191 -17.82 -0.62 14.08
CA PHE A 191 -16.66 0.13 13.60
C PHE A 191 -16.51 1.45 14.35
N GLY A 192 -17.60 2.19 14.59
CA GLY A 192 -17.61 3.43 15.36
C GLY A 192 -17.19 3.22 16.83
N GLU A 193 -17.63 2.12 17.46
CA GLU A 193 -17.18 1.73 18.81
C GLU A 193 -15.66 1.51 18.87
N LEU A 194 -15.10 0.80 17.88
CA LEU A 194 -13.65 0.59 17.78
C LEU A 194 -12.92 1.92 17.55
N LEU A 195 -13.43 2.75 16.63
CA LEU A 195 -12.85 4.03 16.28
C LEU A 195 -12.80 5.01 17.45
N SER A 196 -13.86 5.05 18.27
CA SER A 196 -13.94 5.96 19.44
C SER A 196 -12.85 5.72 20.49
N GLN A 197 -12.19 4.56 20.42
CA GLN A 197 -11.11 4.15 21.31
C GLN A 197 -9.75 4.07 20.62
N ALA A 198 -9.71 4.30 19.29
CA ALA A 198 -8.47 4.23 18.53
C ALA A 198 -7.60 5.48 18.72
N ASP A 199 -6.29 5.31 18.66
CA ASP A 199 -5.31 6.38 18.59
C ASP A 199 -4.97 6.73 17.15
N VAL A 200 -4.96 5.72 16.28
CA VAL A 200 -4.59 5.83 14.86
C VAL A 200 -5.64 5.13 14.02
N LEU A 201 -6.10 5.79 12.96
CA LEU A 201 -6.90 5.19 11.90
C LEU A 201 -6.04 5.13 10.63
N VAL A 202 -5.95 3.95 10.02
CA VAL A 202 -5.17 3.74 8.78
C VAL A 202 -6.06 3.21 7.66
N THR A 203 -5.93 3.78 6.45
CA THR A 203 -6.59 3.23 5.26
C THR A 203 -5.77 3.49 3.99
N ASN A 204 -5.90 2.57 3.02
CA ASN A 204 -5.47 2.75 1.63
C ASN A 204 -6.62 2.45 0.65
N ARG A 205 -7.85 2.56 1.13
CA ARG A 205 -9.04 2.42 0.27
C ARG A 205 -9.15 3.61 -0.68
N ARG A 206 -9.78 3.37 -1.84
CA ARG A 206 -9.96 4.36 -2.90
C ARG A 206 -10.65 5.63 -2.41
N THR A 207 -10.37 6.74 -3.06
CA THR A 207 -11.10 8.01 -2.87
C THR A 207 -12.62 7.78 -2.91
N GLY A 208 -13.33 8.40 -1.98
CA GLY A 208 -14.79 8.25 -1.83
C GLY A 208 -15.26 6.99 -1.07
N TRP A 209 -14.36 6.05 -0.75
CA TRP A 209 -14.73 4.86 0.03
C TRP A 209 -15.19 5.24 1.44
N ARG A 210 -14.46 6.13 2.09
CA ARG A 210 -14.74 6.59 3.47
C ARG A 210 -16.11 7.28 3.57
N GLN A 211 -16.44 8.12 2.60
CA GLN A 211 -17.71 8.83 2.55
C GLN A 211 -18.90 7.86 2.44
N ARG A 212 -18.75 6.78 1.67
CA ARG A 212 -19.78 5.74 1.53
C ARG A 212 -20.16 5.06 2.84
N PHE A 213 -19.27 5.03 3.80
CA PHE A 213 -19.46 4.34 5.09
C PHE A 213 -19.59 5.30 6.27
N ASN A 214 -19.73 6.62 6.00
CA ASN A 214 -19.83 7.68 7.01
C ASN A 214 -18.62 7.73 7.96
N ILE A 215 -17.44 7.47 7.41
CA ILE A 215 -16.14 7.58 8.10
C ILE A 215 -15.22 8.55 7.33
N ALA A 216 -15.81 9.64 6.82
CA ALA A 216 -15.07 10.70 6.17
C ALA A 216 -14.01 11.29 7.13
N PRO A 217 -12.86 11.78 6.61
CA PRO A 217 -11.78 12.26 7.47
C PRO A 217 -12.21 13.29 8.51
N ASP A 218 -13.03 14.26 8.10
CA ASP A 218 -13.48 15.32 9.01
C ASP A 218 -14.48 14.82 10.07
N ASP A 219 -15.30 13.82 9.74
CA ASP A 219 -16.28 13.26 10.66
C ASP A 219 -15.59 12.43 11.74
N VAL A 220 -14.66 11.55 11.37
CA VAL A 220 -13.92 10.73 12.34
C VAL A 220 -13.07 11.58 13.30
N LEU A 221 -12.53 12.70 12.85
CA LEU A 221 -11.76 13.62 13.67
C LEU A 221 -12.63 14.39 14.68
N LYS A 222 -13.89 14.67 14.31
CA LYS A 222 -14.87 15.25 15.23
C LYS A 222 -15.36 14.24 16.28
N GLU A 223 -15.60 13.00 15.85
CA GLU A 223 -16.04 11.93 16.75
C GLU A 223 -14.95 11.48 17.72
N ARG A 224 -13.68 11.54 17.29
CA ARG A 224 -12.51 11.14 18.09
C ARG A 224 -11.44 12.24 18.11
N PRO A 225 -11.58 13.30 18.93
CA PRO A 225 -10.51 14.27 19.15
C PRO A 225 -9.22 13.57 19.64
N GLY A 226 -8.09 13.98 19.08
CA GLY A 226 -6.80 13.35 19.34
C GLY A 226 -6.49 12.14 18.42
N LEU A 227 -7.36 11.80 17.48
CA LEU A 227 -7.11 10.76 16.48
C LEU A 227 -6.01 11.20 15.51
N ILE A 228 -5.17 10.24 15.11
CA ILE A 228 -4.23 10.37 14.00
C ILE A 228 -4.82 9.65 12.79
N ASP A 229 -5.31 10.40 11.81
CA ASP A 229 -5.94 9.91 10.60
C ASP A 229 -4.90 9.76 9.49
N THR A 230 -4.56 8.51 9.15
CA THR A 230 -3.52 8.17 8.18
C THR A 230 -4.11 7.56 6.92
N GLN A 231 -3.70 8.09 5.77
CA GLN A 231 -4.09 7.53 4.49
C GLN A 231 -2.89 7.42 3.54
N ILE A 232 -2.73 6.24 2.93
CA ILE A 232 -1.87 6.04 1.77
C ILE A 232 -2.74 6.09 0.53
N THR A 233 -2.35 6.93 -0.43
CA THR A 233 -3.03 7.09 -1.73
C THR A 233 -2.10 6.68 -2.86
N TRP A 234 -2.64 6.42 -4.04
CA TRP A 234 -1.79 6.18 -5.19
C TRP A 234 -1.07 7.46 -5.63
N ALA A 235 -1.80 8.56 -5.86
CA ALA A 235 -1.24 9.83 -6.36
C ALA A 235 -1.76 11.09 -5.62
N GLY A 236 -2.08 10.97 -4.32
CA GLY A 236 -2.65 12.06 -3.53
C GLY A 236 -4.19 12.06 -3.47
N GLU A 237 -4.74 12.96 -2.65
CA GLU A 237 -6.20 13.10 -2.46
C GLU A 237 -6.84 14.11 -3.42
N SER A 238 -6.02 14.90 -4.13
CA SER A 238 -6.44 15.92 -5.08
C SER A 238 -5.56 15.93 -6.33
N GLY A 239 -6.02 16.61 -7.37
CA GLY A 239 -5.31 16.70 -8.64
C GLY A 239 -5.72 15.66 -9.67
N GLN A 240 -5.13 15.75 -10.84
CA GLN A 240 -5.55 15.02 -12.03
C GLN A 240 -5.53 13.49 -11.86
N TRP A 241 -4.58 12.95 -11.06
CA TRP A 241 -4.41 11.50 -10.87
C TRP A 241 -5.04 10.97 -9.58
N SER A 242 -5.68 11.81 -8.77
CA SER A 242 -6.22 11.42 -7.46
C SER A 242 -7.36 10.40 -7.52
N SER A 243 -8.07 10.33 -8.64
CA SER A 243 -9.15 9.35 -8.86
C SER A 243 -8.65 8.01 -9.39
N ARG A 244 -7.40 7.92 -9.84
CA ARG A 244 -6.83 6.70 -10.43
C ARG A 244 -6.72 5.59 -9.41
N VAL A 245 -6.99 4.39 -9.88
CA VAL A 245 -6.68 3.16 -9.15
C VAL A 245 -5.26 2.74 -9.50
N GLY A 246 -4.49 2.33 -8.50
CA GLY A 246 -3.14 1.87 -8.76
C GLY A 246 -2.54 1.09 -7.59
N PHE A 247 -1.38 0.54 -7.86
CA PHE A 247 -0.54 -0.25 -6.99
C PHE A 247 0.90 0.26 -7.10
N ASP A 248 1.83 -0.32 -6.36
CA ASP A 248 3.26 -0.05 -6.44
C ASP A 248 3.77 -0.05 -7.89
N ILE A 249 3.65 -1.20 -8.56
CA ILE A 249 4.13 -1.40 -9.93
C ILE A 249 3.51 -0.44 -10.95
N THR A 250 2.28 -0.01 -10.72
CA THR A 250 1.66 1.00 -11.59
C THR A 250 2.15 2.41 -11.29
N ALA A 251 2.65 2.67 -10.06
CA ALA A 251 3.25 3.95 -9.71
C ALA A 251 4.63 4.12 -10.37
N THR A 252 5.47 3.08 -10.32
CA THR A 252 6.77 3.06 -10.99
C THR A 252 6.62 3.19 -12.50
N PHE A 253 5.68 2.42 -13.09
CA PHE A 253 5.39 2.43 -14.52
C PHE A 253 4.89 3.80 -15.00
N ALA A 254 3.90 4.38 -14.32
CA ALA A 254 3.36 5.69 -14.68
C ALA A 254 4.41 6.82 -14.57
N LEU A 255 5.39 6.67 -13.67
CA LEU A 255 6.48 7.62 -13.48
C LEU A 255 7.63 7.44 -14.50
N GLY A 256 7.67 6.30 -15.20
CA GLY A 256 8.68 5.98 -16.21
C GLY A 256 9.93 5.29 -15.68
N LEU A 257 9.90 4.70 -14.48
CA LEU A 257 11.02 3.93 -13.95
C LEU A 257 11.24 2.64 -14.73
N ASP A 258 10.17 2.05 -15.23
CA ASP A 258 10.20 0.86 -16.10
C ASP A 258 10.85 1.16 -17.46
N ASN A 259 10.75 2.41 -17.96
CA ASN A 259 11.48 2.84 -19.14
C ASN A 259 12.98 2.98 -18.86
N ILE A 260 13.35 3.39 -17.65
CA ILE A 260 14.76 3.48 -17.23
C ILE A 260 15.36 2.09 -17.07
N GLU A 261 14.64 1.15 -16.48
CA GLU A 261 15.07 -0.25 -16.36
C GLU A 261 15.13 -0.95 -17.72
N GLY A 262 14.12 -0.73 -18.56
CA GLY A 262 14.06 -1.18 -19.96
C GLY A 262 14.58 -0.15 -20.96
N SER A 263 13.69 0.34 -21.80
CA SER A 263 13.85 1.48 -22.68
C SER A 263 12.48 2.08 -23.03
N ASP A 264 12.46 3.20 -23.75
CA ASP A 264 11.20 3.78 -24.23
C ASP A 264 10.49 2.85 -25.25
N GLU A 265 11.26 2.03 -25.99
CA GLU A 265 10.74 1.06 -26.95
C GLU A 265 10.30 -0.26 -26.29
N LYS A 266 10.82 -0.58 -25.10
CA LYS A 266 10.50 -1.79 -24.36
C LYS A 266 10.70 -1.59 -22.87
N PRO A 267 9.71 -1.04 -22.15
CA PRO A 267 9.78 -0.91 -20.68
C PRO A 267 9.83 -2.29 -20.03
N VAL A 268 10.54 -2.36 -18.90
CA VAL A 268 10.72 -3.59 -18.10
C VAL A 268 10.57 -3.22 -16.63
N HIS A 269 9.96 -4.07 -15.83
CA HIS A 269 9.84 -3.83 -14.40
C HIS A 269 11.20 -3.74 -13.71
N PRO A 270 11.36 -2.82 -12.75
CA PRO A 270 12.54 -2.78 -11.90
C PRO A 270 12.74 -4.13 -11.20
N SER A 271 14.02 -4.50 -11.02
CA SER A 271 14.39 -5.76 -10.35
C SER A 271 13.90 -5.83 -8.90
N ILE A 272 13.81 -4.67 -8.20
CA ILE A 272 13.22 -4.58 -6.87
C ILE A 272 11.71 -4.36 -7.01
N PHE A 273 10.97 -5.40 -6.75
CA PHE A 273 9.51 -5.41 -6.80
C PHE A 273 8.90 -4.89 -5.49
N VAL A 274 7.84 -4.08 -5.57
CA VAL A 274 7.05 -3.53 -4.46
C VAL A 274 7.82 -2.68 -3.43
N ALA A 275 8.91 -2.05 -3.86
CA ALA A 275 9.71 -1.18 -2.99
C ALA A 275 8.95 0.07 -2.51
N CYS A 276 8.10 0.64 -3.37
CA CYS A 276 7.31 1.83 -3.01
C CYS A 276 6.27 1.55 -1.94
N ASP A 277 5.65 0.37 -1.95
CA ASP A 277 4.65 -0.03 -0.95
C ASP A 277 5.26 -0.09 0.44
N TYR A 278 6.37 -0.81 0.62
CA TYR A 278 7.04 -0.90 1.91
C TYR A 278 7.62 0.44 2.36
N ALA A 279 8.26 1.18 1.45
CA ALA A 279 8.78 2.51 1.74
C ALA A 279 7.67 3.47 2.17
N ALA A 280 6.54 3.48 1.48
CA ALA A 280 5.37 4.30 1.84
C ALA A 280 4.80 3.91 3.21
N GLY A 281 4.75 2.62 3.53
CA GLY A 281 4.35 2.12 4.85
C GLY A 281 5.27 2.61 5.97
N TRP A 282 6.57 2.53 5.79
CA TRP A 282 7.56 3.03 6.77
C TRP A 282 7.53 4.55 6.90
N LEU A 283 7.45 5.29 5.80
CA LEU A 283 7.31 6.75 5.80
C LEU A 283 6.03 7.19 6.54
N ALA A 284 4.92 6.53 6.29
CA ALA A 284 3.67 6.80 7.01
C ALA A 284 3.78 6.46 8.50
N THR A 285 4.48 5.36 8.86
CA THR A 285 4.76 5.02 10.26
C THR A 285 5.58 6.11 10.94
N CYS A 286 6.63 6.63 10.30
CA CYS A 286 7.40 7.77 10.82
C CYS A 286 6.51 9.01 11.03
N GLY A 287 5.60 9.28 10.09
CA GLY A 287 4.62 10.36 10.23
C GLY A 287 3.68 10.17 11.42
N ILE A 288 3.18 8.93 11.62
CA ILE A 288 2.33 8.57 12.78
C ILE A 288 3.10 8.75 14.09
N LEU A 289 4.32 8.26 14.19
CA LEU A 289 5.15 8.40 15.39
C LEU A 289 5.43 9.86 15.72
N SER A 290 5.71 10.69 14.70
CA SER A 290 5.84 12.14 14.86
C SER A 290 4.55 12.77 15.38
N ALA A 291 3.40 12.40 14.84
CA ALA A 291 2.10 12.89 15.28
C ALA A 291 1.77 12.44 16.72
N LEU A 292 2.06 11.19 17.09
CA LEU A 292 1.90 10.68 18.46
C LEU A 292 2.74 11.48 19.48
N LEU A 293 4.00 11.76 19.14
CA LEU A 293 4.91 12.58 19.97
C LEU A 293 4.37 14.02 20.14
N ARG A 294 3.88 14.62 19.07
CA ARG A 294 3.27 15.96 19.11
C ARG A 294 1.97 15.94 19.92
N ARG A 295 1.09 14.98 19.68
CA ARG A 295 -0.15 14.79 20.43
C ARG A 295 0.10 14.66 21.92
N ALA A 296 1.13 13.92 22.33
CA ALA A 296 1.47 13.73 23.74
C ALA A 296 1.93 15.02 24.44
N LYS A 297 2.50 15.98 23.67
CA LYS A 297 3.03 17.24 24.21
C LYS A 297 2.03 18.39 24.12
N GLU A 298 1.39 18.55 23.00
CA GLU A 298 0.59 19.73 22.63
C GLU A 298 -0.87 19.43 22.31
N GLY A 299 -1.27 18.14 22.43
CA GLY A 299 -2.61 17.71 22.03
C GLY A 299 -2.86 17.78 20.54
N GLY A 300 -4.13 17.70 20.17
CA GLY A 300 -4.60 17.86 18.81
C GLY A 300 -4.78 16.56 18.02
N SER A 301 -5.58 16.65 16.95
CA SER A 301 -5.76 15.59 15.95
C SER A 301 -4.87 15.86 14.76
N TYR A 302 -4.39 14.80 14.11
CA TYR A 302 -3.42 14.93 13.00
C TYR A 302 -3.86 14.14 11.79
N ARG A 303 -3.50 14.65 10.61
CA ARG A 303 -3.52 13.93 9.34
C ARG A 303 -2.11 13.52 8.94
N VAL A 304 -1.95 12.25 8.57
CA VAL A 304 -0.72 11.74 7.94
C VAL A 304 -1.06 11.28 6.54
N ARG A 305 -0.35 11.79 5.53
CA ARG A 305 -0.60 11.47 4.12
C ARG A 305 0.70 11.08 3.42
N VAL A 306 0.63 9.98 2.68
CA VAL A 306 1.71 9.48 1.82
C VAL A 306 1.12 9.05 0.48
N SER A 307 1.88 9.21 -0.59
CA SER A 307 1.50 8.79 -1.94
C SER A 307 2.51 7.81 -2.52
N LEU A 308 2.04 6.74 -3.16
CA LEU A 308 2.93 5.76 -3.81
C LEU A 308 3.73 6.38 -4.95
N VAL A 309 3.09 7.20 -5.80
CA VAL A 309 3.79 7.88 -6.91
C VAL A 309 4.83 8.86 -6.37
N ARG A 310 4.53 9.60 -5.28
CA ARG A 310 5.52 10.49 -4.66
C ARG A 310 6.68 9.72 -4.01
N THR A 311 6.39 8.54 -3.46
CA THR A 311 7.41 7.62 -2.93
C THR A 311 8.29 7.08 -4.05
N ALA A 312 7.71 6.65 -5.18
CA ALA A 312 8.46 6.21 -6.34
C ALA A 312 9.38 7.32 -6.88
N LEU A 313 8.89 8.55 -6.94
CA LEU A 313 9.71 9.70 -7.31
C LEU A 313 10.88 9.90 -6.34
N TRP A 314 10.63 9.83 -5.04
CA TRP A 314 11.67 9.95 -4.03
C TRP A 314 12.74 8.87 -4.16
N LEU A 315 12.36 7.62 -4.46
CA LEU A 315 13.33 6.56 -4.74
C LEU A 315 14.19 6.88 -5.96
N ALA A 316 13.60 7.44 -7.02
CA ALA A 316 14.35 7.91 -8.18
C ALA A 316 15.28 9.11 -7.86
N GLU A 317 14.87 10.00 -6.95
CA GLU A 317 15.67 11.15 -6.49
C GLU A 317 16.91 10.73 -5.67
N LEU A 318 16.93 9.51 -5.08
CA LEU A 318 18.13 8.98 -4.40
C LEU A 318 19.28 8.69 -5.37
N GLY A 319 18.99 8.58 -6.64
CA GLY A 319 19.94 8.36 -7.71
C GLY A 319 19.63 7.10 -8.51
N ILE A 320 20.01 7.13 -9.78
CA ILE A 320 19.88 6.02 -10.71
C ILE A 320 21.27 5.71 -11.23
N PHE A 321 21.74 4.49 -10.98
CA PHE A 321 23.02 4.05 -11.46
C PHE A 321 23.02 3.87 -12.98
N ASP A 322 24.20 4.09 -13.59
CA ASP A 322 24.41 3.75 -14.98
C ASP A 322 24.23 2.25 -15.21
N ARG A 323 23.54 1.89 -16.32
CA ARG A 323 23.17 0.51 -16.61
C ARG A 323 24.41 -0.38 -16.83
N ASP A 324 25.44 0.13 -17.51
CA ASP A 324 26.65 -0.66 -17.74
C ASP A 324 27.39 -0.93 -16.43
N TYR A 325 27.37 0.05 -15.52
CA TYR A 325 27.92 -0.14 -14.18
C TYR A 325 27.14 -1.24 -13.43
N VAL A 326 25.80 -1.14 -13.35
CA VAL A 326 24.97 -2.15 -12.68
C VAL A 326 25.17 -3.54 -13.27
N THR A 327 25.18 -3.66 -14.60
CA THR A 327 25.35 -4.96 -15.29
C THR A 327 26.72 -5.60 -14.95
N LYS A 328 27.75 -4.79 -14.73
CA LYS A 328 29.10 -5.29 -14.40
C LYS A 328 29.27 -5.61 -12.91
N THR A 329 28.59 -4.88 -12.03
CA THR A 329 28.84 -4.94 -10.60
C THR A 329 27.82 -5.77 -9.84
N ALA A 330 26.58 -5.84 -10.27
CA ALA A 330 25.54 -6.62 -9.57
C ALA A 330 25.94 -8.09 -9.50
N GLY A 331 26.08 -8.59 -8.28
CA GLY A 331 26.47 -9.97 -7.98
C GLY A 331 27.94 -10.32 -8.30
N SER A 332 28.80 -9.33 -8.56
CA SER A 332 30.22 -9.57 -8.90
C SER A 332 31.07 -10.01 -7.69
N ASP A 333 30.69 -9.61 -6.49
CA ASP A 333 31.35 -9.92 -5.22
C ASP A 333 30.36 -9.78 -4.05
N ASP A 334 30.84 -10.04 -2.83
CA ASP A 334 30.00 -10.02 -1.63
C ASP A 334 29.39 -8.64 -1.32
N GLU A 335 30.06 -7.55 -1.71
CA GLU A 335 29.55 -6.18 -1.50
C GLU A 335 28.40 -5.84 -2.43
N HIS A 336 28.32 -6.52 -3.59
CA HIS A 336 27.28 -6.32 -4.62
C HIS A 336 26.25 -7.46 -4.68
N HIS A 337 26.18 -8.26 -3.63
CA HIS A 337 25.15 -9.27 -3.43
C HIS A 337 24.10 -8.80 -2.43
N TYR A 338 22.84 -9.17 -2.65
CA TYR A 338 21.83 -9.05 -1.61
C TYR A 338 22.15 -10.07 -0.51
N PRO A 339 22.34 -9.65 0.75
CA PRO A 339 22.44 -10.60 1.85
C PRO A 339 21.12 -11.35 2.02
N ASP A 340 21.19 -12.61 2.44
CA ASP A 340 20.01 -13.33 2.87
C ASP A 340 19.36 -12.58 4.04
N PRO A 341 18.04 -12.35 4.02
CA PRO A 341 17.38 -11.64 5.10
C PRO A 341 17.40 -12.46 6.38
N ASP A 342 17.56 -11.80 7.51
CA ASP A 342 17.34 -12.41 8.80
C ASP A 342 15.89 -12.87 8.93
N THR A 343 15.71 -14.06 9.50
CA THR A 343 14.39 -14.69 9.61
C THR A 343 14.11 -15.15 11.03
N PHE A 344 12.84 -15.18 11.39
CA PHE A 344 12.36 -15.83 12.60
C PHE A 344 11.39 -16.97 12.27
N THR A 345 11.28 -17.92 13.18
CA THR A 345 10.33 -19.03 13.07
C THR A 345 9.47 -19.11 14.32
N VAL A 346 8.19 -19.41 14.14
CA VAL A 346 7.23 -19.52 15.25
C VAL A 346 6.05 -20.38 14.85
N ASP A 347 5.49 -21.12 15.82
CA ASP A 347 4.24 -21.83 15.63
C ASP A 347 3.05 -20.88 15.79
N THR A 348 2.13 -20.95 14.83
CA THR A 348 0.96 -20.07 14.75
C THR A 348 -0.31 -20.91 14.55
N PRO A 349 -1.50 -20.33 14.74
CA PRO A 349 -2.75 -21.03 14.39
C PRO A 349 -2.85 -21.48 12.93
N MET A 350 -2.02 -20.90 12.04
CA MET A 350 -1.95 -21.29 10.62
C MET A 350 -0.87 -22.34 10.32
N GLY A 351 -0.07 -22.72 11.31
CA GLY A 351 1.02 -23.67 11.20
C GLY A 351 2.38 -23.07 11.48
N HIS A 352 3.44 -23.81 11.21
CA HIS A 352 4.82 -23.35 11.39
C HIS A 352 5.14 -22.25 10.38
N TYR A 353 5.38 -21.04 10.90
CA TYR A 353 5.66 -19.84 10.11
C TYR A 353 7.13 -19.48 10.15
N LYS A 354 7.73 -19.23 8.98
CA LYS A 354 9.04 -18.59 8.83
C LYS A 354 8.83 -17.26 8.13
N GLY A 355 9.18 -16.18 8.78
CA GLY A 355 9.06 -14.81 8.28
C GLY A 355 10.39 -14.08 8.31
N VAL A 356 10.46 -12.98 7.55
CA VAL A 356 11.59 -12.04 7.58
C VAL A 356 11.44 -11.16 8.82
N THR A 357 12.55 -10.96 9.56
CA THR A 357 12.60 -10.03 10.69
C THR A 357 12.59 -8.58 10.18
N GLU A 358 12.26 -7.66 11.07
CA GLU A 358 12.42 -6.23 10.79
C GLU A 358 13.90 -5.84 10.88
N MET A 359 14.31 -4.88 10.04
CA MET A 359 15.69 -4.39 9.99
C MET A 359 16.02 -3.41 11.13
N ILE A 360 15.01 -2.97 11.90
CA ILE A 360 15.22 -2.00 12.98
C ILE A 360 15.51 -2.74 14.28
N GLU A 361 16.72 -2.62 14.75
CA GLU A 361 17.18 -3.18 16.03
C GLU A 361 17.16 -2.10 17.12
N MET A 362 16.51 -2.40 18.24
CA MET A 362 16.47 -1.53 19.41
C MET A 362 17.12 -2.23 20.60
N SER A 363 18.18 -1.65 21.17
CA SER A 363 18.98 -2.26 22.23
C SER A 363 18.21 -2.48 23.55
N LYS A 364 17.19 -1.66 23.86
CA LYS A 364 16.43 -1.74 25.13
C LYS A 364 15.06 -2.36 24.95
N THR A 365 14.47 -2.23 23.78
CA THR A 365 13.10 -2.67 23.45
C THR A 365 13.12 -3.36 22.09
N PRO A 366 13.76 -4.53 21.98
CA PRO A 366 13.73 -5.29 20.74
C PRO A 366 12.30 -5.56 20.33
N GLY A 367 12.01 -5.48 19.05
CA GLY A 367 10.67 -5.72 18.52
C GLY A 367 10.26 -7.18 18.63
N GLU A 368 9.00 -7.43 18.95
CA GLU A 368 8.42 -8.77 19.01
C GLU A 368 6.96 -8.74 18.55
N TYR A 369 6.58 -9.73 17.74
CA TYR A 369 5.18 -9.89 17.35
C TYR A 369 4.44 -10.78 18.36
N LYS A 370 3.52 -10.21 19.12
CA LYS A 370 2.67 -10.95 20.05
C LYS A 370 1.77 -11.99 19.35
N TYR A 371 1.32 -11.67 18.13
CA TYR A 371 0.49 -12.55 17.28
C TYR A 371 1.05 -12.56 15.86
N PRO A 372 2.14 -13.29 15.60
CA PRO A 372 2.89 -13.18 14.33
C PRO A 372 2.02 -13.42 13.09
N LEU A 373 1.21 -14.46 13.09
CA LEU A 373 0.33 -14.75 11.97
C LEU A 373 -0.96 -15.40 12.47
N THR A 374 -2.10 -14.81 12.10
CA THR A 374 -3.43 -15.31 12.45
C THR A 374 -4.30 -15.50 11.21
N PRO A 375 -5.28 -16.42 11.24
CA PRO A 375 -6.20 -16.58 10.12
C PRO A 375 -6.96 -15.26 9.84
N PHE A 376 -7.24 -15.05 8.56
CA PHE A 376 -7.99 -13.91 8.06
C PHE A 376 -9.34 -13.75 8.79
N GLY A 377 -9.57 -12.59 9.37
CA GLY A 377 -10.83 -12.24 10.03
C GLY A 377 -11.18 -13.06 11.27
N SER A 378 -10.22 -13.74 11.91
CA SER A 378 -10.47 -14.68 13.00
C SER A 378 -10.67 -14.04 14.39
N TRP A 379 -10.41 -12.75 14.52
CA TRP A 379 -10.54 -12.05 15.81
C TRP A 379 -11.92 -11.42 16.01
N GLN A 380 -12.32 -11.34 17.26
CA GLN A 380 -13.48 -10.53 17.64
C GLN A 380 -13.21 -9.05 17.36
N PRO A 381 -14.22 -8.27 16.99
CA PRO A 381 -14.08 -6.83 16.78
C PRO A 381 -13.99 -6.09 18.13
N SER A 382 -12.88 -6.25 18.82
CA SER A 382 -12.61 -5.65 20.14
C SER A 382 -11.13 -5.36 20.31
N TRP A 383 -10.83 -4.38 21.15
CA TRP A 383 -9.47 -4.13 21.63
C TRP A 383 -9.05 -5.15 22.68
N LEU A 384 -7.74 -5.36 22.85
CA LEU A 384 -7.15 -6.23 23.86
C LEU A 384 -7.10 -5.55 25.22
#